data_4e108714b0025531960f4d6af3dc31ac
#
_entry.id   4e108714b0025531960f4d6af3dc31ac
#
_cell.length_a   1.000
_cell.length_b   1.000
_cell.length_c   1.000
_cell.angle_alpha   90.00
_cell.angle_beta   90.00
_cell.angle_gamma   90.00
#
_symmetry.space_group_name_H-M   'P 1'
#
loop_
_entity.id
_entity.type
_entity.pdbx_description
1 polymer ?
#
loop_
_entity_poly.entity_id
_entity_poly.type
_entity_poly.pdbx_seq_one_letter_code
_entity_poly.pdbx_strand_id
1 'polypeptide(L)'
;METINGCTVIPPSEAPGPVSFGQTETDGAYRVLAGTIPPDQPAPPFHVHPHTDEAFYIAGGEATFLLGDREARVTAGGFVFIPRGMPHTAWNSGDGPLLGLIVISPGGAEHVFEPAKAS
;
A
#
# COMPACT_ATOMS: atom_id res chain seq x y z
N MET A 1 -10.23 18.92 -2.68
CA MET A 1 -8.84 19.21 -2.23
C MET A 1 -8.67 20.71 -2.03
N GLU A 2 -8.10 21.11 -0.94
CA GLU A 2 -7.79 22.52 -0.72
C GLU A 2 -6.40 22.69 -0.14
N THR A 3 -5.84 23.87 -0.33
CA THR A 3 -4.53 24.22 0.20
C THR A 3 -4.69 25.32 1.25
N ILE A 4 -4.18 25.10 2.45
CA ILE A 4 -4.25 26.02 3.57
C ILE A 4 -2.83 26.22 4.09
N ASN A 5 -2.30 27.43 3.95
CA ASN A 5 -0.94 27.77 4.43
C ASN A 5 0.13 26.78 3.95
N GLY A 6 0.04 26.38 2.69
CA GLY A 6 0.97 25.41 2.12
C GLY A 6 0.66 23.95 2.42
N CYS A 7 -0.35 23.70 3.24
CA CYS A 7 -0.79 22.33 3.56
C CYS A 7 -1.89 21.89 2.61
N THR A 8 -1.88 20.62 2.23
CA THR A 8 -2.92 20.03 1.37
C THR A 8 -3.90 19.25 2.22
N VAL A 9 -5.19 19.54 2.04
CA VAL A 9 -6.29 18.85 2.73
C VAL A 9 -7.19 18.20 1.70
N ILE A 10 -7.40 16.88 1.83
CA ILE A 10 -8.30 16.12 0.97
C ILE A 10 -9.39 15.52 1.86
N PRO A 11 -10.56 16.15 1.98
CA PRO A 11 -11.64 15.60 2.79
C PRO A 11 -12.24 14.36 2.15
N PRO A 12 -12.88 13.48 2.93
CA PRO A 12 -13.43 12.22 2.42
C PRO A 12 -14.45 12.40 1.29
N SER A 13 -15.24 13.47 1.36
CA SER A 13 -16.27 13.77 0.36
C SER A 13 -15.72 14.13 -1.01
N GLU A 14 -14.47 14.55 -1.08
CA GLU A 14 -13.82 14.98 -2.31
C GLU A 14 -12.88 13.91 -2.87
N ALA A 15 -12.74 12.78 -2.21
CA ALA A 15 -11.87 11.68 -2.61
C ALA A 15 -12.70 10.42 -2.87
N PRO A 16 -13.45 10.36 -4.00
CA PRO A 16 -14.36 9.24 -4.26
C PRO A 16 -13.64 7.92 -4.56
N GLY A 17 -12.37 7.97 -4.85
CA GLY A 17 -11.54 6.80 -5.13
C GLY A 17 -10.29 6.76 -4.25
N PRO A 18 -9.29 5.95 -4.62
CA PRO A 18 -8.03 5.92 -3.89
C PRO A 18 -7.35 7.29 -3.89
N VAL A 19 -6.83 7.68 -2.73
CA VAL A 19 -5.99 8.87 -2.63
C VAL A 19 -4.56 8.48 -2.98
N SER A 20 -3.94 9.24 -3.88
CA SER A 20 -2.52 9.10 -4.22
C SER A 20 -1.88 10.47 -4.07
N PHE A 21 -0.90 10.58 -3.19
CA PHE A 21 -0.32 11.88 -2.86
C PHE A 21 1.13 11.73 -2.43
N GLY A 22 1.92 12.77 -2.68
CA GLY A 22 3.24 12.94 -2.09
C GLY A 22 4.39 12.84 -3.08
N GLN A 23 4.26 12.06 -4.15
CA GLN A 23 5.37 11.85 -5.07
C GLN A 23 5.87 13.16 -5.69
N THR A 24 4.96 13.97 -6.21
CA THR A 24 5.31 15.27 -6.82
C THR A 24 5.63 16.30 -5.74
N GLU A 25 4.82 16.35 -4.70
CA GLU A 25 4.91 17.36 -3.63
C GLU A 25 6.20 17.24 -2.82
N THR A 26 6.78 16.05 -2.75
CA THR A 26 8.01 15.78 -1.98
C THR A 26 9.21 15.51 -2.86
N ASP A 27 9.08 15.70 -4.16
CA ASP A 27 10.13 15.42 -5.14
C ASP A 27 10.64 13.98 -5.01
N GLY A 28 9.68 13.05 -4.87
CA GLY A 28 9.98 11.62 -4.82
C GLY A 28 10.42 11.07 -3.47
N ALA A 29 10.33 11.85 -2.39
CA ALA A 29 10.70 11.32 -1.08
C ALA A 29 9.79 10.18 -0.63
N TYR A 30 8.47 10.32 -0.92
CA TYR A 30 7.50 9.26 -0.63
C TYR A 30 6.26 9.42 -1.51
N ARG A 31 5.42 8.39 -1.48
CA ARG A 31 4.08 8.43 -2.04
C ARG A 31 3.14 7.72 -1.05
N VAL A 32 1.98 8.30 -0.82
CA VAL A 32 0.95 7.68 0.01
C VAL A 32 -0.20 7.24 -0.88
N LEU A 33 -0.60 5.99 -0.75
CA LEU A 33 -1.81 5.45 -1.35
C LEU A 33 -2.77 5.07 -0.23
N ALA A 34 -3.99 5.58 -0.28
CA ALA A 34 -5.02 5.21 0.68
C ALA A 34 -6.28 4.83 -0.07
N GLY A 35 -7.00 3.83 0.42
CA GLY A 35 -8.22 3.41 -0.25
C GLY A 35 -8.82 2.13 0.30
N THR A 36 -9.68 1.55 -0.50
CA THR A 36 -10.47 0.37 -0.15
C THR A 36 -10.30 -0.69 -1.23
N ILE A 37 -10.08 -1.92 -0.79
CA ILE A 37 -9.96 -3.09 -1.68
C ILE A 37 -11.14 -4.02 -1.39
N PRO A 38 -11.96 -4.37 -2.39
CA PRO A 38 -13.05 -5.32 -2.21
C PRO A 38 -12.51 -6.74 -1.94
N PRO A 39 -13.32 -7.60 -1.29
CA PRO A 39 -12.85 -8.93 -0.91
C PRO A 39 -12.61 -9.88 -2.08
N ASP A 40 -13.20 -9.61 -3.23
CA ASP A 40 -13.09 -10.46 -4.42
C ASP A 40 -12.01 -10.00 -5.39
N GLN A 41 -11.23 -8.98 -5.03
CA GLN A 41 -10.17 -8.50 -5.91
C GLN A 41 -8.99 -9.48 -5.89
N PRO A 42 -8.51 -9.93 -7.06
CA PRO A 42 -7.37 -10.83 -7.13
C PRO A 42 -6.10 -10.19 -6.55
N ALA A 43 -5.27 -11.01 -5.93
CA ALA A 43 -3.96 -10.57 -5.46
C ALA A 43 -3.06 -10.23 -6.65
N PRO A 44 -2.20 -9.21 -6.52
CA PRO A 44 -1.15 -9.00 -7.51
C PRO A 44 -0.19 -10.19 -7.53
N PRO A 45 0.56 -10.37 -8.62
CA PRO A 45 1.55 -11.44 -8.67
C PRO A 45 2.58 -11.33 -7.54
N PHE A 46 3.14 -12.45 -7.14
CA PHE A 46 4.28 -12.46 -6.22
C PHE A 46 5.43 -11.73 -6.90
N HIS A 47 5.96 -10.68 -6.26
CA HIS A 47 6.91 -9.75 -6.89
C HIS A 47 7.86 -9.15 -5.88
N VAL A 48 8.88 -8.46 -6.38
CA VAL A 48 9.85 -7.74 -5.56
C VAL A 48 10.05 -6.34 -6.12
N HIS A 49 10.10 -5.36 -5.22
CA HIS A 49 10.50 -3.98 -5.56
C HIS A 49 11.96 -3.80 -5.13
N PRO A 50 12.90 -3.68 -6.09
CA PRO A 50 14.32 -3.59 -5.73
C PRO A 50 14.72 -2.23 -5.13
N HIS A 51 13.91 -1.19 -5.34
CA HIS A 51 14.29 0.18 -5.01
C HIS A 51 13.35 0.89 -4.05
N THR A 52 12.37 0.19 -3.49
CA THR A 52 11.27 0.82 -2.75
C THR A 52 10.94 0.05 -1.49
N ASP A 53 10.84 0.77 -0.38
CA ASP A 53 10.26 0.27 0.87
C ASP A 53 8.77 0.58 0.90
N GLU A 54 7.98 -0.30 1.49
CA GLU A 54 6.54 -0.13 1.63
C GLU A 54 6.11 -0.32 3.08
N ALA A 55 5.30 0.61 3.58
CA ALA A 55 4.74 0.54 4.92
C ALA A 55 3.22 0.54 4.81
N PHE A 56 2.57 -0.51 5.31
CA PHE A 56 1.13 -0.71 5.23
C PHE A 56 0.50 -0.50 6.59
N TYR A 57 -0.55 0.29 6.65
CA TYR A 57 -1.41 0.38 7.83
C TYR A 57 -2.81 -0.12 7.47
N ILE A 58 -3.33 -1.08 8.24
CA ILE A 58 -4.66 -1.64 8.05
C ILE A 58 -5.63 -0.91 8.98
N ALA A 59 -6.55 -0.15 8.39
CA ALA A 59 -7.52 0.63 9.13
C ALA A 59 -8.83 -0.12 9.36
N GLY A 60 -9.16 -1.07 8.48
CA GLY A 60 -10.36 -1.88 8.61
C GLY A 60 -10.27 -3.13 7.75
N GLY A 61 -10.96 -4.20 8.17
CA GLY A 61 -10.93 -5.46 7.46
C GLY A 61 -9.74 -6.33 7.83
N GLU A 62 -9.41 -7.25 6.93
CA GLU A 62 -8.31 -8.19 7.14
C GLU A 62 -7.51 -8.35 5.86
N ALA A 63 -6.20 -8.26 5.98
CA ALA A 63 -5.27 -8.53 4.88
C ALA A 63 -4.39 -9.72 5.23
N THR A 64 -4.04 -10.51 4.22
CA THR A 64 -3.00 -11.52 4.35
C THR A 64 -1.85 -11.12 3.44
N PHE A 65 -0.65 -11.15 4.01
CA PHE A 65 0.60 -10.85 3.31
C PHE A 65 1.39 -12.14 3.18
N LEU A 66 1.85 -12.45 1.99
CA LEU A 66 2.87 -13.48 1.79
C LEU A 66 4.22 -12.76 1.72
N LEU A 67 5.06 -13.00 2.72
CA LEU A 67 6.35 -12.33 2.89
C LEU A 67 7.46 -13.37 2.73
N GLY A 68 8.03 -13.47 1.54
CA GLY A 68 8.91 -14.58 1.21
C GLY A 68 8.14 -15.88 1.24
N ASP A 69 8.45 -16.75 2.19
CA ASP A 69 7.83 -18.07 2.35
C ASP A 69 6.83 -18.15 3.52
N ARG A 70 6.49 -17.02 4.14
CA ARG A 70 5.61 -17.01 5.31
C ARG A 70 4.46 -16.04 5.14
N GLU A 71 3.30 -16.44 5.64
CA GLU A 71 2.13 -15.58 5.64
C GLU A 71 1.98 -14.85 6.97
N ALA A 72 1.49 -13.61 6.89
CA ALA A 72 1.07 -12.82 8.04
C ALA A 72 -0.35 -12.33 7.80
N ARG A 73 -1.24 -12.57 8.74
CA ARG A 73 -2.61 -12.09 8.69
C ARG A 73 -2.73 -10.89 9.62
N VAL A 74 -3.23 -9.78 9.10
CA VAL A 74 -3.25 -8.50 9.79
C VAL A 74 -4.66 -7.92 9.74
N THR A 75 -5.18 -7.52 10.89
CA THR A 75 -6.49 -6.90 11.01
C THR A 75 -6.37 -5.43 11.39
N ALA A 76 -7.51 -4.75 11.57
CA ALA A 76 -7.56 -3.31 11.84
C ALA A 76 -6.65 -2.91 13.00
N GLY A 77 -5.85 -1.88 12.78
CA GLY A 77 -4.84 -1.39 13.71
C GLY A 77 -3.46 -2.00 13.50
N GLY A 78 -3.33 -2.98 12.61
CA GLY A 78 -2.06 -3.63 12.34
C GLY A 78 -1.21 -2.87 11.33
N PHE A 79 0.08 -3.19 11.32
CA PHE A 79 1.07 -2.52 10.49
C PHE A 79 2.06 -3.55 9.94
N VAL A 80 2.43 -3.39 8.66
CA VAL A 80 3.43 -4.23 8.02
C VAL A 80 4.44 -3.37 7.29
N PHE A 81 5.72 -3.61 7.53
CA PHE A 81 6.78 -2.98 6.77
C PHE A 81 7.45 -4.00 5.86
N ILE A 82 7.54 -3.70 4.58
CA ILE A 82 8.20 -4.54 3.59
C ILE A 82 9.42 -3.78 3.06
N PRO A 83 10.63 -4.19 3.44
CA PRO A 83 11.83 -3.55 2.92
C PRO A 83 12.02 -3.86 1.43
N ARG A 84 12.71 -2.98 0.75
CA ARG A 84 13.11 -3.22 -0.64
C ARG A 84 13.84 -4.56 -0.76
N GLY A 85 13.60 -5.26 -1.86
CA GLY A 85 14.22 -6.55 -2.10
C GLY A 85 13.52 -7.75 -1.45
N MET A 86 12.45 -7.53 -0.69
CA MET A 86 11.67 -8.62 -0.10
C MET A 86 10.56 -9.06 -1.04
N PRO A 87 10.60 -10.29 -1.57
CA PRO A 87 9.52 -10.80 -2.41
C PRO A 87 8.22 -10.93 -1.62
N HIS A 88 7.13 -10.46 -2.18
CA HIS A 88 5.85 -10.43 -1.48
C HIS A 88 4.65 -10.32 -2.41
N THR A 89 3.49 -10.60 -1.85
CA THR A 89 2.19 -10.19 -2.33
C THR A 89 1.24 -10.07 -1.14
N ALA A 90 0.06 -9.53 -1.38
CA ALA A 90 -0.94 -9.36 -0.34
C ALA A 90 -2.34 -9.35 -0.96
N TRP A 91 -3.33 -9.71 -0.17
CA TRP A 91 -4.72 -9.71 -0.64
C TRP A 91 -5.67 -9.46 0.52
N ASN A 92 -6.89 -9.06 0.17
CA ASN A 92 -7.98 -8.97 1.13
C ASN A 92 -8.44 -10.39 1.44
N SER A 93 -8.24 -10.83 2.67
CA SER A 93 -8.61 -12.17 3.13
C SER A 93 -9.85 -12.16 4.02
N GLY A 94 -10.51 -11.01 4.16
CA GLY A 94 -11.74 -10.88 4.93
C GLY A 94 -12.99 -11.01 4.08
N ASP A 95 -14.12 -10.86 4.73
CA ASP A 95 -15.45 -10.96 4.09
C ASP A 95 -15.98 -9.62 3.61
N GLY A 96 -15.36 -8.54 4.01
CA GLY A 96 -15.76 -7.18 3.67
C GLY A 96 -14.61 -6.37 3.11
N PRO A 97 -14.80 -5.06 2.95
CA PRO A 97 -13.76 -4.20 2.39
C PRO A 97 -12.54 -4.13 3.28
N LEU A 98 -11.37 -4.10 2.65
CA LEU A 98 -10.08 -3.85 3.30
C LEU A 98 -9.76 -2.37 3.13
N LEU A 99 -9.63 -1.67 4.25
CA LEU A 99 -9.31 -0.25 4.27
C LEU A 99 -7.89 -0.07 4.81
N GLY A 100 -7.13 0.80 4.14
CA GLY A 100 -5.79 1.07 4.63
C GLY A 100 -5.05 2.09 3.82
N LEU A 101 -3.78 2.25 4.16
CA LEU A 101 -2.88 3.09 3.41
C LEU A 101 -1.51 2.44 3.30
N ILE A 102 -0.79 2.84 2.26
CA ILE A 102 0.59 2.42 2.01
C ILE A 102 1.43 3.67 1.89
N VAL A 103 2.56 3.71 2.60
CA VAL A 103 3.60 4.71 2.39
C VAL A 103 4.71 4.03 1.59
N ILE A 104 5.05 4.60 0.46
CA ILE A 104 6.03 4.07 -0.48
C ILE A 104 7.20 5.04 -0.52
N SER A 105 8.41 4.57 -0.29
CA SER A 105 9.60 5.42 -0.24
C SER A 105 10.81 4.74 -0.88
N PRO A 106 11.46 5.41 -1.86
CA PRO A 106 11.04 6.65 -2.54
C PRO A 106 9.79 6.46 -3.38
N GLY A 107 9.03 7.55 -3.57
CA GLY A 107 7.85 7.56 -4.42
C GLY A 107 8.25 7.65 -5.89
N GLY A 108 7.61 6.83 -6.72
CA GLY A 108 7.90 6.75 -8.14
C GLY A 108 8.77 5.58 -8.55
N ALA A 109 9.47 4.96 -7.61
CA ALA A 109 10.29 3.78 -7.90
C ALA A 109 9.52 2.46 -7.74
N GLU A 110 8.31 2.50 -7.22
CA GLU A 110 7.50 1.30 -6.99
C GLU A 110 7.03 0.63 -8.29
N HIS A 111 6.99 1.36 -9.40
CA HIS A 111 6.67 0.76 -10.70
C HIS A 111 7.79 -0.13 -11.23
N VAL A 112 8.98 -0.01 -10.68
CA VAL A 112 10.09 -0.91 -10.98
C VAL A 112 9.96 -2.11 -10.07
N PHE A 113 9.48 -3.22 -10.61
CA PHE A 113 9.33 -4.45 -9.86
C PHE A 113 9.61 -5.64 -10.77
N GLU A 114 9.95 -6.75 -10.17
CA GLU A 114 10.27 -7.99 -10.88
C GLU A 114 9.37 -9.11 -10.40
N PRO A 115 8.93 -10.02 -11.29
CA PRO A 115 8.29 -11.24 -10.83
C PRO A 115 9.25 -12.01 -9.92
N ALA A 116 8.70 -12.58 -8.85
CA ALA A 116 9.48 -13.40 -7.93
C ALA A 116 8.95 -14.82 -7.96
N LYS A 117 9.80 -15.78 -7.60
CA LYS A 117 9.40 -17.16 -7.50
C LYS A 117 9.22 -17.49 -6.03
N ALA A 118 8.12 -18.19 -5.73
CA ALA A 118 7.97 -18.83 -4.43
C ALA A 118 9.06 -19.91 -4.32
N SER A 119 9.82 -19.86 -3.26
CA SER A 119 10.87 -20.85 -3.01
C SER A 119 10.32 -22.08 -2.30
#